data_cc9d13a7ba3d89718413faea25910cfb
#
_entry.id   cc9d13a7ba3d89718413faea25910cfb
#
_cell.length_a   1.000
_cell.length_b   1.000
_cell.length_c   1.000
_cell.angle_alpha   90.00
_cell.angle_beta   90.00
_cell.angle_gamma   90.00
#
_symmetry.space_group_name_H-M   'P 1'
#
loop_
_entity.id
_entity.type
_entity.pdbx_description
1 polymer ?
#
loop_
_entity_poly.entity_id
_entity_poly.type
_entity_poly.pdbx_seq_one_letter_code
_entity_poly.pdbx_strand_id
1 'polypeptide(L)'
;MRNFKEEYQRWLDSPALSDAEWKELDAIRDDEKEIESRFFAPLEFGTAGLRGTMKVGLHHMNVHVIRWATQAFANVICAEGEEAKRKGIAIAHDCRLNGEDFAREAACVMAANGIHVRIFDALRPTPELSFAVRYYGCTAGLNVTASHNPKEYNGYKVYWSDGAQLPPQHADAIAHQMEAIDIFSGFKTMDFDEGVKQGLIEVIGDETDEAFLENVMAQAIDTESVKKAADDLKIVYTPFHGCGYKLVPEALKRLGIKHLYPVPEQMVIDGNFPTVVSPNPENPEGFYLAIDLAKKVGSDLIIGTDPDSDRIGTMVRKGDEYVTITGNQMGVLLLDYIIQARKAMGKLPANAGAVSSIVSTAMSRTVCEANGVHFEDTFTGFKFMAERIASWEAAKSYQYIFAFEESYGYMVGDYVRDKDAVTAAMLVAEMAAHYSMEGKTLLDAMNELYEKYGWFSEKTVNLVMPGLDGMRKMKAIMDDLRSNPPEEIAGETVIRLRDYLDGSINVKGLGKVDRTPFFGSNVLYFELADGSSFIVRPSGTEPKIKVYLLVRGKSSEDCAAKVAKYSEFTQTIGK
;
A
#
# COMPACT_ATOMS: atom_id res chain seq x y z
N MET A 1 2.94 -5.36 32.73
CA MET A 1 3.96 -5.87 31.78
C MET A 1 5.20 -6.27 32.57
N ARG A 2 5.84 -7.42 32.23
CA ARG A 2 7.17 -7.77 32.76
C ARG A 2 8.19 -6.77 32.23
N ASN A 3 9.32 -6.58 32.95
CA ASN A 3 10.41 -5.84 32.38
C ASN A 3 11.08 -6.68 31.26
N PHE A 4 11.82 -6.06 30.38
CA PHE A 4 12.39 -6.74 29.21
C PHE A 4 13.36 -7.89 29.56
N LYS A 5 14.06 -7.81 30.70
CA LYS A 5 14.97 -8.89 31.18
C LYS A 5 14.19 -10.10 31.69
N GLU A 6 13.07 -9.88 32.38
CA GLU A 6 12.18 -10.93 32.84
C GLU A 6 11.51 -11.63 31.66
N GLU A 7 11.11 -10.88 30.64
CA GLU A 7 10.50 -11.44 29.44
C GLU A 7 11.54 -12.23 28.61
N TYR A 8 12.76 -11.72 28.45
CA TYR A 8 13.86 -12.44 27.83
C TYR A 8 14.15 -13.77 28.52
N GLN A 9 14.25 -13.78 29.87
CA GLN A 9 14.48 -15.02 30.64
C GLN A 9 13.31 -16.00 30.45
N ARG A 10 12.08 -15.51 30.48
CA ARG A 10 10.89 -16.34 30.21
C ARG A 10 10.96 -17.05 28.85
N TRP A 11 11.45 -16.35 27.81
CA TRP A 11 11.64 -16.97 26.50
C TRP A 11 12.74 -18.03 26.56
N LEU A 12 13.90 -17.75 27.11
CA LEU A 12 14.98 -18.73 27.26
C LEU A 12 14.57 -20.00 28.01
N ASP A 13 13.69 -19.85 29.00
CA ASP A 13 13.20 -20.97 29.82
C ASP A 13 12.03 -21.73 29.16
N SER A 14 11.52 -21.24 28.06
CA SER A 14 10.36 -21.83 27.38
C SER A 14 10.73 -23.09 26.62
N PRO A 15 10.03 -24.23 26.89
CA PRO A 15 10.21 -25.46 26.11
C PRO A 15 9.63 -25.37 24.69
N ALA A 16 8.96 -24.27 24.34
CA ALA A 16 8.38 -24.06 23.02
C ALA A 16 9.41 -23.59 21.98
N LEU A 17 10.58 -23.13 22.41
CA LEU A 17 11.66 -22.73 21.50
C LEU A 17 12.31 -23.95 20.86
N SER A 18 12.58 -23.85 19.58
CA SER A 18 13.50 -24.76 18.90
C SER A 18 14.95 -24.53 19.33
N ASP A 19 15.82 -25.52 19.11
CA ASP A 19 17.26 -25.40 19.40
C ASP A 19 17.90 -24.18 18.68
N ALA A 20 17.44 -23.85 17.49
CA ALA A 20 17.94 -22.72 16.72
C ALA A 20 17.53 -21.38 17.35
N GLU A 21 16.26 -21.25 17.75
CA GLU A 21 15.74 -20.07 18.42
C GLU A 21 16.38 -19.85 19.79
N TRP A 22 16.56 -20.93 20.53
CA TRP A 22 17.27 -20.86 21.83
C TRP A 22 18.69 -20.36 21.66
N LYS A 23 19.46 -20.91 20.67
CA LYS A 23 20.84 -20.46 20.37
C LYS A 23 20.89 -19.01 19.93
N GLU A 24 19.91 -18.55 19.15
CA GLU A 24 19.81 -17.14 18.74
C GLU A 24 19.65 -16.22 19.95
N LEU A 25 18.80 -16.59 20.91
CA LEU A 25 18.61 -15.80 22.14
C LEU A 25 19.82 -15.90 23.08
N ASP A 26 20.42 -17.10 23.21
CA ASP A 26 21.61 -17.27 24.04
C ASP A 26 22.80 -16.43 23.55
N ALA A 27 22.93 -16.28 22.24
CA ALA A 27 24.00 -15.47 21.63
C ALA A 27 23.96 -13.97 21.98
N ILE A 28 22.82 -13.46 22.41
CA ILE A 28 22.66 -12.04 22.82
C ILE A 28 22.67 -11.84 24.34
N ARG A 29 22.98 -12.89 25.12
CA ARG A 29 22.91 -12.88 26.60
C ARG A 29 23.58 -11.68 27.24
N ASP A 30 24.69 -11.23 26.69
CA ASP A 30 25.50 -10.14 27.21
C ASP A 30 25.24 -8.79 26.49
N ASP A 31 24.29 -8.77 25.52
CA ASP A 31 23.91 -7.55 24.80
C ASP A 31 22.57 -7.00 25.30
N GLU A 32 22.63 -6.17 26.37
CA GLU A 32 21.46 -5.59 27.01
C GLU A 32 20.61 -4.75 26.03
N LYS A 33 21.25 -4.07 25.07
CA LYS A 33 20.53 -3.25 24.08
C LYS A 33 19.73 -4.10 23.10
N GLU A 34 20.33 -5.19 22.63
CA GLU A 34 19.64 -6.14 21.75
C GLU A 34 18.51 -6.86 22.50
N ILE A 35 18.72 -7.26 23.76
CA ILE A 35 17.68 -7.82 24.63
C ILE A 35 16.52 -6.82 24.79
N GLU A 36 16.83 -5.57 25.17
CA GLU A 36 15.81 -4.53 25.29
C GLU A 36 15.05 -4.35 23.98
N SER A 37 15.74 -4.25 22.83
CA SER A 37 15.10 -4.07 21.53
C SER A 37 14.12 -5.18 21.16
N ARG A 38 14.39 -6.42 21.62
CA ARG A 38 13.54 -7.58 21.34
C ARG A 38 12.38 -7.79 22.27
N PHE A 39 12.45 -7.23 23.51
CA PHE A 39 11.54 -7.58 24.60
C PHE A 39 10.92 -6.39 25.34
N PHE A 40 11.20 -5.13 24.95
CA PHE A 40 10.69 -3.94 25.66
C PHE A 40 9.15 -3.84 25.59
N ALA A 41 8.53 -4.30 24.51
CA ALA A 41 7.09 -4.33 24.31
C ALA A 41 6.70 -5.39 23.27
N PRO A 42 5.45 -5.86 23.27
CA PRO A 42 4.90 -6.63 22.14
C PRO A 42 4.98 -5.85 20.83
N LEU A 43 5.06 -6.58 19.72
CA LEU A 43 4.83 -5.98 18.40
C LEU A 43 3.38 -5.48 18.33
N GLU A 44 3.21 -4.20 17.98
CA GLU A 44 1.91 -3.54 18.01
C GLU A 44 1.01 -4.04 16.88
N PHE A 45 -0.20 -4.50 17.22
CA PHE A 45 -1.21 -4.87 16.25
C PHE A 45 -2.07 -3.65 15.90
N GLY A 46 -1.89 -3.13 14.69
CA GLY A 46 -2.67 -2.01 14.18
C GLY A 46 -3.67 -2.41 13.09
N THR A 47 -4.35 -1.44 12.52
CA THR A 47 -5.30 -1.66 11.42
C THR A 47 -4.66 -2.24 10.14
N ALA A 48 -3.33 -2.15 10.01
CA ALA A 48 -2.57 -2.82 8.96
C ALA A 48 -2.00 -4.18 9.41
N GLY A 49 -2.40 -4.69 10.59
CA GLY A 49 -1.88 -5.90 11.22
C GLY A 49 -0.53 -5.69 11.91
N LEU A 50 0.39 -6.66 11.76
CA LEU A 50 1.74 -6.61 12.33
C LEU A 50 2.77 -6.36 11.24
N ARG A 51 3.87 -5.70 11.57
CA ARG A 51 5.06 -5.57 10.71
C ARG A 51 6.31 -5.41 11.57
N GLY A 52 7.34 -6.18 11.29
CA GLY A 52 8.60 -6.12 12.01
C GLY A 52 9.71 -6.89 11.33
N THR A 53 10.92 -6.76 11.84
CA THR A 53 12.06 -7.58 11.40
C THR A 53 11.91 -9.01 11.92
N MET A 54 12.43 -9.96 11.18
CA MET A 54 12.38 -11.39 11.53
C MET A 54 13.50 -11.74 12.49
N LYS A 55 13.17 -11.90 13.77
CA LYS A 55 14.07 -12.33 14.86
C LYS A 55 13.25 -13.04 15.93
N VAL A 56 13.92 -13.84 16.74
CA VAL A 56 13.31 -14.39 17.96
C VAL A 56 13.14 -13.31 19.00
N GLY A 57 11.91 -13.13 19.50
CA GLY A 57 11.58 -12.11 20.50
C GLY A 57 10.17 -11.55 20.35
N LEU A 58 9.69 -10.91 21.40
CA LEU A 58 8.31 -10.42 21.51
C LEU A 58 8.00 -9.26 20.54
N HIS A 59 9.01 -8.42 20.25
CA HIS A 59 8.89 -7.23 19.39
C HIS A 59 9.26 -7.50 17.93
N HIS A 60 9.33 -8.76 17.51
CA HIS A 60 9.74 -9.17 16.17
C HIS A 60 8.79 -10.18 15.54
N MET A 61 8.86 -10.33 14.21
CA MET A 61 8.11 -11.36 13.49
C MET A 61 8.80 -12.73 13.63
N ASN A 62 8.09 -13.68 14.20
CA ASN A 62 8.49 -15.08 14.34
C ASN A 62 7.25 -15.97 14.51
N VAL A 63 7.43 -17.28 14.50
CA VAL A 63 6.34 -18.25 14.55
C VAL A 63 5.47 -18.11 15.81
N HIS A 64 6.05 -17.75 16.96
CA HIS A 64 5.31 -17.58 18.21
C HIS A 64 4.38 -16.37 18.15
N VAL A 65 4.85 -15.25 17.58
CA VAL A 65 4.05 -14.04 17.37
C VAL A 65 2.94 -14.31 16.34
N ILE A 66 3.23 -15.06 15.25
CA ILE A 66 2.22 -15.46 14.27
C ILE A 66 1.10 -16.29 14.92
N ARG A 67 1.44 -17.35 15.68
CA ARG A 67 0.46 -18.19 16.40
C ARG A 67 -0.38 -17.38 17.37
N TRP A 68 0.27 -16.52 18.12
CA TRP A 68 -0.36 -15.65 19.11
C TRP A 68 -1.36 -14.68 18.48
N ALA A 69 -0.93 -13.93 17.45
CA ALA A 69 -1.80 -13.01 16.72
C ALA A 69 -2.94 -13.72 16.00
N THR A 70 -2.66 -14.92 15.42
CA THR A 70 -3.66 -15.70 14.73
C THR A 70 -4.71 -16.26 15.68
N GLN A 71 -4.33 -16.70 16.90
CA GLN A 71 -5.31 -17.11 17.90
C GLN A 71 -6.21 -15.95 18.34
N ALA A 72 -5.64 -14.76 18.54
CA ALA A 72 -6.42 -13.57 18.85
C ALA A 72 -7.41 -13.22 17.72
N PHE A 73 -6.97 -13.31 16.48
CA PHE A 73 -7.81 -13.10 15.32
C PHE A 73 -8.91 -14.19 15.21
N ALA A 74 -8.55 -15.45 15.42
CA ALA A 74 -9.51 -16.55 15.47
C ALA A 74 -10.60 -16.34 16.52
N ASN A 75 -10.24 -15.84 17.71
CA ASN A 75 -11.21 -15.52 18.76
C ASN A 75 -12.21 -14.45 18.30
N VAL A 76 -11.76 -13.42 17.58
CA VAL A 76 -12.64 -12.37 17.03
C VAL A 76 -13.59 -12.96 15.98
N ILE A 77 -13.09 -13.78 15.04
CA ILE A 77 -13.95 -14.46 14.06
C ILE A 77 -14.96 -15.38 14.74
N CYS A 78 -14.54 -16.16 15.75
CA CYS A 78 -15.44 -17.06 16.50
C CYS A 78 -16.53 -16.30 17.25
N ALA A 79 -16.26 -15.10 17.73
CA ALA A 79 -17.24 -14.25 18.40
C ALA A 79 -18.37 -13.77 17.45
N GLU A 80 -18.13 -13.72 16.15
CA GLU A 80 -19.16 -13.44 15.12
C GLU A 80 -20.12 -14.62 14.88
N GLY A 81 -19.81 -15.81 15.42
CA GLY A 81 -20.67 -17.00 15.39
C GLY A 81 -20.30 -18.05 14.33
N GLU A 82 -21.12 -19.12 14.29
CA GLU A 82 -20.83 -20.30 13.46
C GLU A 82 -20.88 -20.01 11.94
N GLU A 83 -21.68 -19.06 11.51
CA GLU A 83 -21.70 -18.66 10.10
C GLU A 83 -20.38 -18.01 9.68
N ALA A 84 -19.81 -17.16 10.53
CA ALA A 84 -18.52 -16.52 10.28
C ALA A 84 -17.39 -17.57 10.20
N LYS A 85 -17.40 -18.58 11.07
CA LYS A 85 -16.45 -19.70 11.03
C LYS A 85 -16.58 -20.52 9.75
N ARG A 86 -17.80 -20.78 9.29
CA ARG A 86 -18.08 -21.52 8.05
C ARG A 86 -17.68 -20.74 6.80
N LYS A 87 -17.94 -19.43 6.75
CA LYS A 87 -17.45 -18.54 5.70
C LYS A 87 -15.93 -18.51 5.69
N GLY A 88 -15.31 -18.50 6.86
CA GLY A 88 -13.90 -18.71 7.06
C GLY A 88 -13.01 -17.57 6.64
N ILE A 89 -11.77 -17.90 6.28
CA ILE A 89 -10.70 -16.95 5.98
C ILE A 89 -9.95 -17.36 4.70
N ALA A 90 -9.57 -16.38 3.87
CA ALA A 90 -8.61 -16.56 2.79
C ALA A 90 -7.20 -16.18 3.28
N ILE A 91 -6.18 -16.97 2.91
CA ILE A 91 -4.79 -16.75 3.33
C ILE A 91 -3.86 -16.77 2.12
N ALA A 92 -3.03 -15.73 1.99
CA ALA A 92 -1.96 -15.61 1.00
C ALA A 92 -0.63 -15.23 1.65
N HIS A 93 0.44 -15.30 0.90
CA HIS A 93 1.77 -14.80 1.27
C HIS A 93 2.51 -14.27 0.05
N ASP A 94 3.54 -13.45 0.28
CA ASP A 94 4.48 -13.02 -0.75
C ASP A 94 5.74 -13.91 -0.81
N CYS A 95 6.77 -13.45 -1.53
CA CYS A 95 8.01 -14.20 -1.74
C CYS A 95 8.98 -14.18 -0.56
N ARG A 96 8.68 -13.48 0.54
CA ARG A 96 9.59 -13.26 1.68
C ARG A 96 9.93 -14.56 2.38
N LEU A 97 11.15 -14.57 2.97
CA LEU A 97 11.57 -15.66 3.84
C LEU A 97 10.52 -15.89 4.94
N ASN A 98 10.27 -17.16 5.26
CA ASN A 98 9.25 -17.64 6.20
C ASN A 98 7.80 -17.27 5.81
N GLY A 99 7.53 -16.68 4.64
CA GLY A 99 6.19 -16.27 4.22
C GLY A 99 5.22 -17.44 4.16
N GLU A 100 5.60 -18.51 3.46
CA GLU A 100 4.81 -19.75 3.34
C GLU A 100 4.62 -20.43 4.71
N ASP A 101 5.70 -20.55 5.50
CA ASP A 101 5.63 -21.19 6.82
C ASP A 101 4.68 -20.44 7.75
N PHE A 102 4.76 -19.13 7.80
CA PHE A 102 3.86 -18.31 8.62
C PHE A 102 2.40 -18.39 8.15
N ALA A 103 2.17 -18.45 6.84
CA ALA A 103 0.82 -18.63 6.29
C ALA A 103 0.23 -20.00 6.65
N ARG A 104 1.03 -21.07 6.56
CA ARG A 104 0.62 -22.43 6.95
C ARG A 104 0.36 -22.54 8.46
N GLU A 105 1.22 -21.95 9.29
CA GLU A 105 1.00 -21.89 10.75
C GLU A 105 -0.31 -21.16 11.09
N ALA A 106 -0.58 -20.03 10.45
CA ALA A 106 -1.83 -19.32 10.62
C ALA A 106 -3.04 -20.17 10.19
N ALA A 107 -2.95 -20.89 9.08
CA ALA A 107 -3.98 -21.82 8.62
C ALA A 107 -4.27 -22.93 9.66
N CYS A 108 -3.21 -23.51 10.23
CA CYS A 108 -3.33 -24.55 11.27
C CYS A 108 -4.01 -24.03 12.55
N VAL A 109 -3.71 -22.81 12.97
CA VAL A 109 -4.36 -22.18 14.13
C VAL A 109 -5.84 -21.88 13.85
N MET A 110 -6.15 -21.30 12.69
CA MET A 110 -7.54 -21.00 12.30
C MET A 110 -8.38 -22.28 12.23
N ALA A 111 -7.88 -23.31 11.55
CA ALA A 111 -8.56 -24.60 11.41
C ALA A 111 -8.79 -25.28 12.76
N ALA A 112 -7.81 -25.24 13.68
CA ALA A 112 -7.95 -25.80 15.04
C ALA A 112 -9.03 -25.08 15.89
N ASN A 113 -9.42 -23.85 15.52
CA ASN A 113 -10.55 -23.14 16.11
C ASN A 113 -11.89 -23.41 15.37
N GLY A 114 -11.89 -24.31 14.39
CA GLY A 114 -13.08 -24.67 13.61
C GLY A 114 -13.44 -23.63 12.55
N ILE A 115 -12.50 -22.76 12.16
CA ILE A 115 -12.68 -21.78 11.11
C ILE A 115 -12.24 -22.40 9.78
N HIS A 116 -13.10 -22.34 8.76
CA HIS A 116 -12.76 -22.81 7.42
C HIS A 116 -11.68 -21.93 6.80
N VAL A 117 -10.63 -22.55 6.26
CA VAL A 117 -9.47 -21.84 5.68
C VAL A 117 -9.36 -22.12 4.19
N ARG A 118 -9.20 -21.06 3.39
CA ARG A 118 -8.79 -21.14 2.00
C ARG A 118 -7.39 -20.55 1.89
N ILE A 119 -6.38 -21.38 1.66
CA ILE A 119 -4.98 -20.97 1.53
C ILE A 119 -4.50 -21.17 0.10
N PHE A 120 -3.84 -20.16 -0.46
CA PHE A 120 -3.23 -20.31 -1.78
C PHE A 120 -2.10 -21.35 -1.78
N ASP A 121 -1.99 -22.09 -2.88
CA ASP A 121 -0.97 -23.15 -3.09
C ASP A 121 0.46 -22.60 -3.25
N ALA A 122 0.57 -21.32 -3.57
CA ALA A 122 1.83 -20.59 -3.71
C ALA A 122 1.61 -19.10 -3.41
N LEU A 123 2.70 -18.31 -3.49
CA LEU A 123 2.62 -16.85 -3.33
C LEU A 123 1.62 -16.21 -4.30
N ARG A 124 0.83 -15.26 -3.81
CA ARG A 124 -0.14 -14.50 -4.62
C ARG A 124 -0.14 -13.01 -4.27
N PRO A 125 -0.52 -12.15 -5.23
CA PRO A 125 -0.68 -10.71 -5.02
C PRO A 125 -1.64 -10.35 -3.89
N THR A 126 -1.35 -9.26 -3.18
CA THR A 126 -2.27 -8.67 -2.20
C THR A 126 -3.68 -8.41 -2.79
N PRO A 127 -3.83 -7.83 -4.02
CA PRO A 127 -5.16 -7.65 -4.60
C PRO A 127 -5.91 -8.95 -4.84
N GLU A 128 -5.22 -10.03 -5.16
CA GLU A 128 -5.87 -11.33 -5.34
C GLU A 128 -6.39 -11.91 -4.03
N LEU A 129 -5.71 -11.66 -2.90
CA LEU A 129 -6.27 -11.97 -1.59
C LEU A 129 -7.56 -11.17 -1.32
N SER A 130 -7.53 -9.85 -1.56
CA SER A 130 -8.73 -8.99 -1.43
C SER A 130 -9.88 -9.53 -2.28
N PHE A 131 -9.59 -9.93 -3.52
CA PHE A 131 -10.53 -10.58 -4.42
C PHE A 131 -11.05 -11.91 -3.85
N ALA A 132 -10.18 -12.81 -3.39
CA ALA A 132 -10.57 -14.11 -2.85
C ALA A 132 -11.51 -14.00 -1.64
N VAL A 133 -11.27 -13.04 -0.74
CA VAL A 133 -12.18 -12.75 0.39
C VAL A 133 -13.59 -12.45 -0.12
N ARG A 134 -13.73 -11.63 -1.14
CA ARG A 134 -15.02 -11.25 -1.75
C ARG A 134 -15.61 -12.38 -2.59
N TYR A 135 -14.81 -13.00 -3.43
CA TYR A 135 -15.23 -14.06 -4.34
C TYR A 135 -15.79 -15.29 -3.63
N TYR A 136 -15.11 -15.73 -2.58
CA TYR A 136 -15.56 -16.86 -1.76
C TYR A 136 -16.53 -16.45 -0.64
N GLY A 137 -16.76 -15.16 -0.42
CA GLY A 137 -17.60 -14.65 0.66
C GLY A 137 -17.02 -14.95 2.04
N CYS A 138 -15.70 -14.92 2.18
CA CYS A 138 -15.02 -15.13 3.44
C CYS A 138 -15.36 -14.05 4.47
N THR A 139 -15.31 -14.39 5.76
CA THR A 139 -15.44 -13.43 6.87
C THR A 139 -14.21 -12.53 6.95
N ALA A 140 -13.04 -13.07 6.61
CA ALA A 140 -11.76 -12.39 6.80
C ALA A 140 -10.72 -12.81 5.75
N GLY A 141 -9.60 -12.11 5.75
CA GLY A 141 -8.41 -12.43 4.97
C GLY A 141 -7.12 -12.17 5.73
N LEU A 142 -6.07 -12.88 5.35
CA LEU A 142 -4.72 -12.71 5.87
C LEU A 142 -3.72 -12.75 4.72
N ASN A 143 -2.84 -11.75 4.63
CA ASN A 143 -1.68 -11.80 3.76
C ASN A 143 -0.37 -11.67 4.57
N VAL A 144 0.49 -12.67 4.46
CA VAL A 144 1.80 -12.66 5.09
C VAL A 144 2.77 -11.93 4.16
N THR A 145 2.99 -10.65 4.42
CA THR A 145 3.81 -9.76 3.60
C THR A 145 4.24 -8.51 4.37
N ALA A 146 5.40 -7.97 4.05
CA ALA A 146 5.83 -6.63 4.47
C ALA A 146 5.90 -5.66 3.28
N SER A 147 5.16 -5.93 2.18
CA SER A 147 5.13 -5.10 0.97
C SER A 147 6.55 -4.84 0.43
N HIS A 148 6.95 -3.59 0.30
CA HIS A 148 8.23 -3.15 -0.27
C HIS A 148 9.38 -2.99 0.77
N ASN A 149 9.18 -3.39 2.02
CA ASN A 149 10.25 -3.31 3.03
C ASN A 149 11.45 -4.18 2.65
N PRO A 150 12.66 -3.89 3.18
CA PRO A 150 13.84 -4.75 3.00
C PRO A 150 13.64 -6.20 3.44
N LYS A 151 14.54 -7.08 3.04
CA LYS A 151 14.44 -8.55 3.22
C LYS A 151 14.31 -9.02 4.68
N GLU A 152 14.82 -8.22 5.61
CA GLU A 152 14.79 -8.52 7.05
C GLU A 152 13.38 -8.44 7.65
N TYR A 153 12.43 -7.82 6.93
CA TYR A 153 11.07 -7.62 7.40
C TYR A 153 10.12 -8.70 6.90
N ASN A 154 9.14 -9.03 7.73
CA ASN A 154 7.90 -9.67 7.31
C ASN A 154 6.71 -8.99 8.03
N GLY A 155 5.49 -9.38 7.67
CA GLY A 155 4.28 -8.79 8.23
C GLY A 155 3.10 -9.73 8.17
N TYR A 156 2.01 -9.28 8.76
CA TYR A 156 0.76 -10.02 8.93
C TYR A 156 -0.38 -9.03 8.65
N LYS A 157 -0.71 -8.82 7.37
CA LYS A 157 -1.77 -7.92 6.92
C LYS A 157 -3.12 -8.61 7.04
N VAL A 158 -4.09 -7.95 7.64
CA VAL A 158 -5.41 -8.51 7.94
C VAL A 158 -6.52 -7.76 7.23
N TYR A 159 -7.52 -8.51 6.76
CA TYR A 159 -8.64 -8.04 5.94
C TYR A 159 -9.96 -8.50 6.53
N TRP A 160 -11.03 -7.78 6.25
CA TRP A 160 -12.37 -8.17 6.67
C TRP A 160 -13.23 -8.57 5.46
N SER A 161 -14.49 -8.88 5.71
CA SER A 161 -15.40 -9.50 4.74
C SER A 161 -15.68 -8.71 3.47
N ASP A 162 -15.41 -7.41 3.48
CA ASP A 162 -15.50 -6.56 2.29
C ASP A 162 -14.26 -6.63 1.37
N GLY A 163 -13.19 -7.32 1.81
CA GLY A 163 -11.91 -7.41 1.12
C GLY A 163 -10.97 -6.22 1.37
N ALA A 164 -11.34 -5.28 2.25
CA ALA A 164 -10.48 -4.19 2.70
C ALA A 164 -9.71 -4.55 3.98
N GLN A 165 -8.64 -3.80 4.27
CA GLN A 165 -7.92 -3.92 5.54
C GLN A 165 -8.86 -3.63 6.72
N LEU A 166 -8.57 -4.24 7.88
CA LEU A 166 -9.44 -4.20 9.05
C LEU A 166 -9.91 -2.79 9.43
N PRO A 167 -11.21 -2.63 9.72
CA PRO A 167 -11.72 -1.46 10.44
C PRO A 167 -11.07 -1.36 11.84
N PRO A 168 -10.94 -0.14 12.40
CA PRO A 168 -10.30 0.08 13.70
C PRO A 168 -10.87 -0.78 14.82
N GLN A 169 -12.20 -0.93 14.90
CA GLN A 169 -12.85 -1.70 15.95
C GLN A 169 -12.44 -3.19 15.98
N HIS A 170 -12.20 -3.80 14.80
CA HIS A 170 -11.74 -5.20 14.74
C HIS A 170 -10.25 -5.30 15.05
N ALA A 171 -9.44 -4.33 14.63
CA ALA A 171 -8.02 -4.26 14.99
C ALA A 171 -7.84 -4.13 16.51
N ASP A 172 -8.60 -3.23 17.15
CA ASP A 172 -8.60 -3.05 18.61
C ASP A 172 -9.06 -4.30 19.33
N ALA A 173 -10.09 -5.01 18.81
CA ALA A 173 -10.58 -6.26 19.38
C ALA A 173 -9.49 -7.37 19.34
N ILE A 174 -8.75 -7.49 18.23
CA ILE A 174 -7.64 -8.44 18.11
C ILE A 174 -6.51 -8.07 19.07
N ALA A 175 -6.10 -6.80 19.12
CA ALA A 175 -5.07 -6.33 20.04
C ALA A 175 -5.42 -6.63 21.49
N HIS A 176 -6.69 -6.40 21.88
CA HIS A 176 -7.16 -6.73 23.23
C HIS A 176 -7.15 -8.24 23.51
N GLN A 177 -7.52 -9.08 22.53
CA GLN A 177 -7.42 -10.54 22.66
C GLN A 177 -5.96 -10.99 22.83
N MET A 178 -5.01 -10.39 22.11
CA MET A 178 -3.59 -10.69 22.27
C MET A 178 -3.10 -10.47 23.71
N GLU A 179 -3.55 -9.42 24.40
CA GLU A 179 -3.18 -9.15 25.80
C GLU A 179 -3.60 -10.27 26.76
N ALA A 180 -4.70 -10.98 26.47
CA ALA A 180 -5.26 -12.02 27.32
C ALA A 180 -4.67 -13.42 27.04
N ILE A 181 -3.99 -13.62 25.91
CA ILE A 181 -3.48 -14.91 25.44
C ILE A 181 -1.99 -15.06 25.82
N ASP A 182 -1.61 -16.20 26.39
CA ASP A 182 -0.19 -16.54 26.57
C ASP A 182 0.43 -16.96 25.23
N ILE A 183 1.58 -16.33 24.88
CA ILE A 183 2.22 -16.50 23.57
C ILE A 183 2.70 -17.94 23.29
N PHE A 184 2.99 -18.73 24.33
CA PHE A 184 3.53 -20.08 24.19
C PHE A 184 2.49 -21.18 24.35
N SER A 185 1.40 -20.93 25.09
CA SER A 185 0.41 -21.96 25.46
C SER A 185 -1.05 -21.55 25.20
N GLY A 186 -1.29 -20.29 24.85
CA GLY A 186 -2.65 -19.75 24.72
C GLY A 186 -3.30 -19.96 23.36
N PHE A 187 -2.72 -20.73 22.46
CA PHE A 187 -3.25 -20.98 21.11
C PHE A 187 -3.57 -22.45 20.88
N LYS A 188 -4.47 -22.70 19.95
CA LYS A 188 -4.76 -24.04 19.41
C LYS A 188 -4.08 -24.17 18.05
N THR A 189 -3.62 -25.37 17.73
CA THR A 189 -3.09 -25.70 16.42
C THR A 189 -3.43 -27.13 16.04
N MET A 190 -3.37 -27.46 14.77
CA MET A 190 -3.53 -28.81 14.25
C MET A 190 -2.53 -29.06 13.12
N ASP A 191 -2.36 -30.32 12.76
CA ASP A 191 -1.57 -30.68 11.60
C ASP A 191 -2.25 -30.20 10.31
N PHE A 192 -1.47 -29.64 9.37
CA PHE A 192 -1.99 -29.08 8.13
C PHE A 192 -2.70 -30.13 7.26
N ASP A 193 -2.06 -31.28 7.06
CA ASP A 193 -2.60 -32.35 6.21
C ASP A 193 -3.87 -32.96 6.84
N GLU A 194 -3.91 -33.01 8.17
CA GLU A 194 -5.11 -33.42 8.89
C GLU A 194 -6.25 -32.39 8.71
N GLY A 195 -5.92 -31.08 8.74
CA GLY A 195 -6.87 -30.01 8.42
C GLY A 195 -7.44 -30.12 7.01
N VAL A 196 -6.61 -30.47 6.03
CA VAL A 196 -7.04 -30.72 4.64
C VAL A 196 -7.97 -31.95 4.57
N LYS A 197 -7.59 -33.07 5.22
CA LYS A 197 -8.41 -34.29 5.25
C LYS A 197 -9.79 -34.07 5.88
N GLN A 198 -9.85 -33.25 6.91
CA GLN A 198 -11.11 -32.88 7.57
C GLN A 198 -11.95 -31.86 6.81
N GLY A 199 -11.44 -31.30 5.72
CA GLY A 199 -12.10 -30.25 4.94
C GLY A 199 -12.17 -28.91 5.65
N LEU A 200 -11.33 -28.69 6.67
CA LEU A 200 -11.17 -27.40 7.34
C LEU A 200 -10.19 -26.48 6.61
N ILE A 201 -9.23 -27.06 5.89
CA ILE A 201 -8.28 -26.35 5.05
C ILE A 201 -8.50 -26.75 3.60
N GLU A 202 -8.79 -25.78 2.76
CA GLU A 202 -8.94 -25.88 1.31
C GLU A 202 -7.75 -25.16 0.65
N VAL A 203 -7.00 -25.87 -0.21
CA VAL A 203 -5.93 -25.26 -0.99
C VAL A 203 -6.52 -24.73 -2.29
N ILE A 204 -6.35 -23.43 -2.55
CA ILE A 204 -6.84 -22.73 -3.75
C ILE A 204 -5.67 -22.27 -4.62
N GLY A 205 -5.90 -22.01 -5.91
CA GLY A 205 -4.84 -21.62 -6.84
C GLY A 205 -5.38 -21.20 -8.20
N ASP A 206 -5.03 -21.92 -9.28
CA ASP A 206 -5.26 -21.55 -10.67
C ASP A 206 -6.73 -21.16 -11.00
N GLU A 207 -7.71 -21.76 -10.36
CA GLU A 207 -9.13 -21.37 -10.56
C GLU A 207 -9.40 -19.96 -10.04
N THR A 208 -8.79 -19.59 -8.90
CA THR A 208 -8.89 -18.24 -8.35
C THR A 208 -8.14 -17.25 -9.21
N ASP A 209 -6.93 -17.61 -9.69
CA ASP A 209 -6.13 -16.80 -10.62
C ASP A 209 -6.95 -16.46 -11.87
N GLU A 210 -7.64 -17.46 -12.46
CA GLU A 210 -8.44 -17.27 -13.66
C GLU A 210 -9.62 -16.32 -13.41
N ALA A 211 -10.37 -16.55 -12.33
CA ALA A 211 -11.49 -15.69 -11.96
C ALA A 211 -11.03 -14.24 -11.65
N PHE A 212 -9.87 -14.08 -11.01
CA PHE A 212 -9.27 -12.76 -10.78
C PHE A 212 -8.88 -12.08 -12.11
N LEU A 213 -8.17 -12.79 -12.98
CA LEU A 213 -7.75 -12.26 -14.29
C LEU A 213 -8.95 -11.91 -15.20
N GLU A 214 -10.06 -12.64 -15.14
CA GLU A 214 -11.28 -12.25 -15.85
C GLU A 214 -11.79 -10.88 -15.40
N ASN A 215 -11.75 -10.61 -14.09
CA ASN A 215 -12.13 -9.30 -13.53
C ASN A 215 -11.12 -8.21 -13.90
N VAL A 216 -9.82 -8.51 -13.89
CA VAL A 216 -8.77 -7.60 -14.37
C VAL A 216 -9.03 -7.21 -15.82
N MET A 217 -9.23 -8.20 -16.69
CA MET A 217 -9.47 -7.96 -18.13
C MET A 217 -10.77 -7.19 -18.40
N ALA A 218 -11.78 -7.34 -17.55
CA ALA A 218 -13.02 -6.57 -17.65
C ALA A 218 -12.82 -5.06 -17.42
N GLN A 219 -11.67 -4.64 -16.85
CA GLN A 219 -11.34 -3.22 -16.66
C GLN A 219 -10.71 -2.58 -17.90
N ALA A 220 -10.29 -3.36 -18.90
CA ALA A 220 -9.76 -2.83 -20.17
C ALA A 220 -10.81 -1.97 -20.89
N ILE A 221 -10.39 -0.82 -21.42
CA ILE A 221 -11.27 0.20 -22.02
C ILE A 221 -11.06 0.27 -23.53
N ASP A 222 -9.83 0.51 -23.99
CA ASP A 222 -9.48 0.73 -25.40
C ASP A 222 -8.58 -0.38 -25.95
N THR A 223 -9.13 -1.59 -26.04
CA THR A 223 -8.41 -2.75 -26.59
C THR A 223 -8.10 -2.62 -28.09
N GLU A 224 -8.79 -1.73 -28.82
CA GLU A 224 -8.53 -1.49 -30.25
C GLU A 224 -7.21 -0.74 -30.47
N SER A 225 -6.88 0.24 -29.63
CA SER A 225 -5.57 0.89 -29.67
C SER A 225 -4.45 -0.11 -29.37
N VAL A 226 -4.64 -1.02 -28.41
CA VAL A 226 -3.66 -2.08 -28.11
C VAL A 226 -3.42 -2.98 -29.32
N LYS A 227 -4.48 -3.45 -29.99
CA LYS A 227 -4.35 -4.27 -31.22
C LYS A 227 -3.54 -3.57 -32.30
N LYS A 228 -3.75 -2.26 -32.48
CA LYS A 228 -3.02 -1.48 -33.49
C LYS A 228 -1.56 -1.25 -33.11
N ALA A 229 -1.26 -1.02 -31.83
CA ALA A 229 0.08 -0.79 -31.31
C ALA A 229 0.87 -2.09 -31.08
N ALA A 230 0.24 -3.27 -31.21
CA ALA A 230 0.77 -4.53 -30.74
C ALA A 230 2.12 -4.95 -31.39
N ASP A 231 2.38 -4.51 -32.61
CA ASP A 231 3.63 -4.85 -33.32
C ASP A 231 4.77 -3.87 -33.02
N ASP A 232 4.49 -2.71 -32.46
CA ASP A 232 5.46 -1.64 -32.22
C ASP A 232 5.76 -1.43 -30.73
N LEU A 233 4.73 -1.48 -29.85
CA LEU A 233 4.87 -1.21 -28.42
C LEU A 233 5.67 -2.29 -27.72
N LYS A 234 6.79 -1.90 -27.13
CA LYS A 234 7.69 -2.78 -26.38
C LYS A 234 7.69 -2.43 -24.90
N ILE A 235 7.46 -3.41 -24.05
CA ILE A 235 7.38 -3.25 -22.60
C ILE A 235 8.40 -4.17 -21.92
N VAL A 236 9.21 -3.62 -21.02
CA VAL A 236 10.03 -4.38 -20.07
C VAL A 236 9.27 -4.47 -18.74
N TYR A 237 9.27 -5.65 -18.13
CA TYR A 237 8.61 -5.89 -16.85
C TYR A 237 9.55 -6.50 -15.80
N THR A 238 9.42 -6.03 -14.56
CA THR A 238 10.07 -6.64 -13.40
C THR A 238 9.13 -6.76 -12.21
N PRO A 239 9.01 -7.94 -11.58
CA PRO A 239 8.29 -8.15 -10.31
C PRO A 239 9.17 -7.93 -9.07
N PHE A 240 10.43 -7.51 -9.20
CA PHE A 240 11.40 -7.45 -8.09
C PHE A 240 11.38 -8.72 -7.22
N HIS A 241 11.43 -9.90 -7.85
CA HIS A 241 11.39 -11.23 -7.23
C HIS A 241 10.03 -11.60 -6.59
N GLY A 242 8.98 -10.78 -6.77
CA GLY A 242 7.70 -10.87 -6.05
C GLY A 242 6.56 -11.56 -6.80
N CYS A 243 5.37 -11.45 -6.23
CA CYS A 243 4.13 -12.13 -6.64
C CYS A 243 3.65 -11.78 -8.06
N GLY A 244 4.03 -10.61 -8.56
CA GLY A 244 3.61 -10.18 -9.90
C GLY A 244 4.14 -11.03 -11.06
N TYR A 245 5.09 -11.93 -10.80
CA TYR A 245 5.78 -12.74 -11.82
C TYR A 245 4.84 -13.57 -12.70
N LYS A 246 3.71 -14.02 -12.18
CA LYS A 246 2.74 -14.87 -12.88
C LYS A 246 1.62 -14.05 -13.53
N LEU A 247 0.91 -13.24 -12.74
CA LEU A 247 -0.35 -12.63 -13.16
C LEU A 247 -0.15 -11.37 -14.01
N VAL A 248 0.89 -10.57 -13.77
CA VAL A 248 1.12 -9.35 -14.57
C VAL A 248 1.50 -9.68 -16.01
N PRO A 249 2.47 -10.58 -16.30
CA PRO A 249 2.73 -11.00 -17.66
C PRO A 249 1.53 -11.64 -18.36
N GLU A 250 0.73 -12.43 -17.64
CA GLU A 250 -0.46 -13.06 -18.20
C GLU A 250 -1.54 -12.01 -18.54
N ALA A 251 -1.78 -11.03 -17.67
CA ALA A 251 -2.71 -9.93 -17.96
C ALA A 251 -2.27 -9.11 -19.19
N LEU A 252 -0.99 -8.77 -19.29
CA LEU A 252 -0.43 -8.04 -20.43
C LEU A 252 -0.54 -8.84 -21.74
N LYS A 253 -0.31 -10.15 -21.69
CA LYS A 253 -0.46 -11.05 -22.81
C LYS A 253 -1.94 -11.15 -23.25
N ARG A 254 -2.88 -11.31 -22.31
CA ARG A 254 -4.32 -11.33 -22.61
C ARG A 254 -4.82 -10.00 -23.17
N LEU A 255 -4.24 -8.88 -22.72
CA LEU A 255 -4.53 -7.58 -23.32
C LEU A 255 -4.11 -7.51 -24.79
N GLY A 256 -3.10 -8.27 -25.21
CA GLY A 256 -2.61 -8.32 -26.58
C GLY A 256 -1.21 -7.74 -26.78
N ILE A 257 -0.47 -7.47 -25.71
CA ILE A 257 0.94 -7.04 -25.79
C ILE A 257 1.80 -8.17 -26.35
N LYS A 258 2.40 -7.96 -27.53
CA LYS A 258 3.25 -8.97 -28.19
C LYS A 258 4.71 -8.91 -27.77
N HIS A 259 5.21 -7.71 -27.48
CA HIS A 259 6.61 -7.46 -27.18
C HIS A 259 6.80 -7.15 -25.69
N LEU A 260 6.57 -8.16 -24.86
CA LEU A 260 6.82 -8.13 -23.42
C LEU A 260 8.18 -8.79 -23.12
N TYR A 261 9.05 -8.09 -22.40
CA TYR A 261 10.40 -8.53 -22.02
C TYR A 261 10.54 -8.54 -20.50
N PRO A 262 10.23 -9.66 -19.83
CA PRO A 262 10.48 -9.78 -18.40
C PRO A 262 11.99 -9.79 -18.11
N VAL A 263 12.41 -9.15 -17.00
CA VAL A 263 13.81 -9.16 -16.53
C VAL A 263 14.14 -10.55 -15.95
N PRO A 264 14.95 -11.39 -16.60
CA PRO A 264 15.10 -12.80 -16.22
C PRO A 264 15.57 -12.99 -14.77
N GLU A 265 16.52 -12.18 -14.32
CA GLU A 265 17.10 -12.27 -12.98
C GLU A 265 16.08 -11.93 -11.89
N GLN A 266 15.17 -11.02 -12.17
CA GLN A 266 14.14 -10.54 -11.23
C GLN A 266 12.84 -11.32 -11.31
N MET A 267 12.65 -12.16 -12.33
CA MET A 267 11.55 -13.13 -12.42
C MET A 267 11.75 -14.35 -11.51
N VAL A 268 12.96 -14.55 -11.00
CA VAL A 268 13.24 -15.60 -10.02
C VAL A 268 12.69 -15.20 -8.67
N ILE A 269 11.81 -16.02 -8.10
CA ILE A 269 11.26 -15.81 -6.77
C ILE A 269 12.35 -15.98 -5.72
N ASP A 270 12.65 -14.92 -4.97
CA ASP A 270 13.67 -14.96 -3.92
C ASP A 270 13.42 -13.89 -2.86
N GLY A 271 13.09 -14.31 -1.65
CA GLY A 271 12.87 -13.43 -0.50
C GLY A 271 14.13 -12.72 0.02
N ASN A 272 15.32 -13.05 -0.51
CA ASN A 272 16.55 -12.31 -0.21
C ASN A 272 16.73 -11.06 -1.10
N PHE A 273 15.92 -10.89 -2.14
CA PHE A 273 15.99 -9.77 -3.09
C PHE A 273 17.41 -9.50 -3.61
N PRO A 274 18.11 -10.50 -4.21
CA PRO A 274 19.55 -10.41 -4.48
C PRO A 274 19.96 -9.30 -5.44
N THR A 275 19.03 -8.76 -6.21
CA THR A 275 19.29 -7.69 -7.19
C THR A 275 18.83 -6.32 -6.74
N VAL A 276 18.15 -6.19 -5.61
CA VAL A 276 17.63 -4.90 -5.11
C VAL A 276 17.81 -4.78 -3.60
N VAL A 277 18.25 -3.63 -3.12
CA VAL A 277 18.40 -3.37 -1.67
C VAL A 277 17.01 -3.18 -1.03
N SER A 278 16.13 -2.49 -1.72
CA SER A 278 14.72 -2.30 -1.34
C SER A 278 13.85 -2.55 -2.57
N PRO A 279 12.95 -3.54 -2.54
CA PRO A 279 12.07 -3.87 -3.67
C PRO A 279 10.88 -2.90 -3.76
N ASN A 280 11.16 -1.60 -3.70
CA ASN A 280 10.17 -0.54 -3.76
C ASN A 280 10.19 0.14 -5.14
N PRO A 281 9.12 0.07 -5.92
CA PRO A 281 9.05 0.70 -7.25
C PRO A 281 9.08 2.23 -7.23
N GLU A 282 9.05 2.86 -6.05
CA GLU A 282 9.34 4.29 -5.89
C GLU A 282 10.84 4.60 -6.05
N ASN A 283 11.72 3.58 -5.88
CA ASN A 283 13.17 3.74 -5.90
C ASN A 283 13.73 3.42 -7.30
N PRO A 284 14.19 4.41 -8.08
CA PRO A 284 14.72 4.20 -9.43
C PRO A 284 15.92 3.22 -9.47
N GLU A 285 16.68 3.13 -8.39
CA GLU A 285 17.87 2.26 -8.30
C GLU A 285 17.55 0.78 -8.51
N GLY A 286 16.34 0.32 -8.15
CA GLY A 286 15.89 -1.05 -8.35
C GLY A 286 15.71 -1.44 -9.82
N PHE A 287 15.54 -0.45 -10.69
CA PHE A 287 15.26 -0.66 -12.12
C PHE A 287 16.50 -0.84 -13.00
N TYR A 288 17.71 -0.84 -12.47
CA TYR A 288 18.93 -0.85 -13.29
C TYR A 288 18.98 -2.01 -14.31
N LEU A 289 18.61 -3.24 -13.92
CA LEU A 289 18.53 -4.39 -14.85
C LEU A 289 17.43 -4.20 -15.89
N ALA A 290 16.29 -3.65 -15.49
CA ALA A 290 15.20 -3.36 -16.40
C ALA A 290 15.57 -2.26 -17.40
N ILE A 291 16.30 -1.22 -16.98
CA ILE A 291 16.82 -0.16 -17.84
C ILE A 291 17.84 -0.73 -18.84
N ASP A 292 18.77 -1.59 -18.39
CA ASP A 292 19.76 -2.24 -19.26
C ASP A 292 19.07 -3.11 -20.32
N LEU A 293 18.05 -3.88 -19.93
CA LEU A 293 17.28 -4.68 -20.87
C LEU A 293 16.47 -3.79 -21.81
N ALA A 294 15.85 -2.73 -21.30
CA ALA A 294 15.06 -1.80 -22.10
C ALA A 294 15.90 -1.08 -23.17
N LYS A 295 17.11 -0.64 -22.83
CA LYS A 295 18.08 -0.09 -23.80
C LYS A 295 18.45 -1.10 -24.89
N LYS A 296 18.61 -2.36 -24.53
CA LYS A 296 18.98 -3.46 -25.44
C LYS A 296 17.89 -3.81 -26.46
N VAL A 297 16.62 -3.82 -26.02
CA VAL A 297 15.48 -4.18 -26.88
C VAL A 297 14.81 -2.95 -27.51
N GLY A 298 15.19 -1.75 -27.10
CA GLY A 298 14.57 -0.51 -27.52
C GLY A 298 13.13 -0.37 -27.00
N SER A 299 12.93 -0.64 -25.70
CA SER A 299 11.60 -0.59 -25.07
C SER A 299 11.08 0.84 -24.95
N ASP A 300 9.76 1.01 -25.04
CA ASP A 300 9.08 2.30 -24.85
C ASP A 300 8.75 2.54 -23.38
N LEU A 301 8.50 1.46 -22.63
CA LEU A 301 7.98 1.48 -21.28
C LEU A 301 8.64 0.40 -20.41
N ILE A 302 8.91 0.75 -19.15
CA ILE A 302 9.31 -0.20 -18.11
C ILE A 302 8.24 -0.18 -17.03
N ILE A 303 7.78 -1.37 -16.61
CA ILE A 303 6.83 -1.57 -15.52
C ILE A 303 7.51 -2.41 -14.44
N GLY A 304 7.43 -1.98 -13.17
CA GLY A 304 7.91 -2.74 -12.03
C GLY A 304 6.85 -2.81 -10.93
N THR A 305 6.69 -3.99 -10.30
CA THR A 305 5.78 -4.19 -9.17
C THR A 305 6.55 -4.56 -7.91
N ASP A 306 6.05 -4.15 -6.74
CA ASP A 306 6.61 -4.54 -5.46
C ASP A 306 6.33 -6.02 -5.11
N PRO A 307 6.93 -6.59 -4.05
CA PRO A 307 6.86 -8.03 -3.78
C PRO A 307 5.45 -8.60 -3.62
N ASP A 308 4.52 -7.87 -3.04
CA ASP A 308 3.12 -8.31 -2.91
C ASP A 308 2.19 -7.74 -4.00
N SER A 309 2.79 -7.10 -5.02
CA SER A 309 2.14 -6.65 -6.26
C SER A 309 0.92 -5.76 -6.03
N ASP A 310 1.00 -4.90 -5.01
CA ASP A 310 -0.01 -3.87 -4.73
C ASP A 310 0.40 -2.48 -5.25
N ARG A 311 1.68 -2.29 -5.67
CA ARG A 311 2.22 -1.05 -6.23
C ARG A 311 2.89 -1.28 -7.57
N ILE A 312 2.83 -0.25 -8.43
CA ILE A 312 3.45 -0.25 -9.75
C ILE A 312 4.30 1.01 -9.95
N GLY A 313 5.58 0.84 -10.28
CA GLY A 313 6.44 1.90 -10.80
C GLY A 313 6.57 1.82 -12.30
N THR A 314 6.70 2.98 -12.92
CA THR A 314 6.74 3.09 -14.38
C THR A 314 7.86 4.04 -14.81
N MET A 315 8.64 3.62 -15.81
CA MET A 315 9.60 4.48 -16.47
C MET A 315 9.30 4.53 -17.98
N VAL A 316 9.45 5.70 -18.56
CA VAL A 316 9.16 5.97 -19.97
C VAL A 316 10.42 6.39 -20.70
N ARG A 317 10.58 5.94 -21.92
CA ARG A 317 11.72 6.31 -22.77
C ARG A 317 11.71 7.79 -23.10
N LYS A 318 12.86 8.45 -22.91
CA LYS A 318 13.13 9.84 -23.30
C LYS A 318 14.49 9.91 -24.00
N GLY A 319 14.48 9.86 -25.32
CA GLY A 319 15.72 9.71 -26.09
C GLY A 319 16.40 8.35 -25.81
N ASP A 320 17.62 8.37 -25.30
CA ASP A 320 18.40 7.19 -24.93
C ASP A 320 18.28 6.83 -23.44
N GLU A 321 17.52 7.58 -22.65
CA GLU A 321 17.35 7.39 -21.23
C GLU A 321 15.90 7.02 -20.88
N TYR A 322 15.69 6.55 -19.64
CA TYR A 322 14.39 6.24 -19.07
C TYR A 322 14.12 7.16 -17.88
N VAL A 323 12.93 7.76 -17.87
CA VAL A 323 12.51 8.73 -16.85
C VAL A 323 11.35 8.15 -16.05
N THR A 324 11.42 8.24 -14.74
CA THR A 324 10.36 7.80 -13.83
C THR A 324 9.13 8.70 -13.96
N ILE A 325 7.96 8.10 -14.08
CA ILE A 325 6.66 8.73 -13.84
C ILE A 325 6.37 8.58 -12.35
N THR A 326 6.16 9.68 -11.63
CA THR A 326 5.84 9.63 -10.20
C THR A 326 4.45 9.02 -9.95
N GLY A 327 4.20 8.55 -8.72
CA GLY A 327 2.88 8.01 -8.35
C GLY A 327 1.75 9.01 -8.57
N ASN A 328 1.99 10.28 -8.27
CA ASN A 328 1.03 11.36 -8.55
C ASN A 328 0.79 11.58 -10.04
N GLN A 329 1.85 11.62 -10.84
CA GLN A 329 1.73 11.78 -12.29
C GLN A 329 0.98 10.61 -12.93
N MET A 330 1.33 9.37 -12.55
CA MET A 330 0.63 8.18 -13.05
C MET A 330 -0.83 8.17 -12.59
N GLY A 331 -1.11 8.60 -11.35
CA GLY A 331 -2.47 8.71 -10.83
C GLY A 331 -3.35 9.64 -11.67
N VAL A 332 -2.86 10.82 -12.03
CA VAL A 332 -3.66 11.75 -12.87
C VAL A 332 -3.71 11.33 -14.34
N LEU A 333 -2.65 10.71 -14.87
CA LEU A 333 -2.67 10.13 -16.21
C LEU A 333 -3.74 9.06 -16.34
N LEU A 334 -3.77 8.08 -15.41
CA LEU A 334 -4.79 7.04 -15.40
C LEU A 334 -6.20 7.62 -15.17
N LEU A 335 -6.33 8.59 -14.27
CA LEU A 335 -7.62 9.24 -13.98
C LEU A 335 -8.19 9.92 -15.23
N ASP A 336 -7.40 10.78 -15.91
CA ASP A 336 -7.86 11.46 -17.12
C ASP A 336 -8.11 10.45 -18.25
N TYR A 337 -7.20 9.49 -18.45
CA TYR A 337 -7.36 8.43 -19.45
C TYR A 337 -8.67 7.64 -19.27
N ILE A 338 -8.95 7.16 -18.05
CA ILE A 338 -10.18 6.41 -17.75
C ILE A 338 -11.42 7.27 -18.02
N ILE A 339 -11.39 8.54 -17.63
CA ILE A 339 -12.50 9.48 -17.87
C ILE A 339 -12.69 9.69 -19.37
N GLN A 340 -11.64 10.04 -20.12
CA GLN A 340 -11.76 10.37 -21.55
C GLN A 340 -12.13 9.14 -22.37
N ALA A 341 -11.49 8.01 -22.15
CA ALA A 341 -11.78 6.78 -22.87
C ALA A 341 -13.22 6.28 -22.61
N ARG A 342 -13.68 6.31 -21.35
CA ARG A 342 -15.07 5.96 -21.02
C ARG A 342 -16.08 6.96 -21.60
N LYS A 343 -15.76 8.26 -21.64
CA LYS A 343 -16.60 9.28 -22.33
C LYS A 343 -16.71 8.99 -23.82
N ALA A 344 -15.59 8.74 -24.48
CA ALA A 344 -15.58 8.45 -25.94
C ALA A 344 -16.43 7.23 -26.29
N MET A 345 -16.51 6.25 -25.38
CA MET A 345 -17.34 5.05 -25.55
C MET A 345 -18.78 5.19 -25.05
N GLY A 346 -19.15 6.34 -24.46
CA GLY A 346 -20.46 6.52 -23.82
C GLY A 346 -20.66 5.66 -22.56
N LYS A 347 -19.56 5.25 -21.90
CA LYS A 347 -19.57 4.36 -20.73
C LYS A 347 -19.21 5.07 -19.42
N LEU A 348 -18.94 6.37 -19.43
CA LEU A 348 -18.71 7.12 -18.18
C LEU A 348 -20.04 7.25 -17.44
N PRO A 349 -20.16 6.76 -16.19
CA PRO A 349 -21.36 6.93 -15.40
C PRO A 349 -21.70 8.41 -15.18
N ALA A 350 -22.98 8.76 -15.22
CA ALA A 350 -23.43 10.15 -14.98
C ALA A 350 -23.10 10.64 -13.56
N ASN A 351 -22.97 9.71 -12.60
CA ASN A 351 -22.59 9.94 -11.22
C ASN A 351 -21.21 9.33 -10.90
N ALA A 352 -20.27 9.38 -11.86
CA ALA A 352 -18.91 8.88 -11.65
C ALA A 352 -18.23 9.57 -10.47
N GLY A 353 -17.51 8.79 -9.66
CA GLY A 353 -16.75 9.27 -8.52
C GLY A 353 -15.34 8.69 -8.46
N ALA A 354 -14.36 9.52 -8.09
CA ALA A 354 -12.97 9.14 -7.86
C ALA A 354 -12.52 9.55 -6.45
N VAL A 355 -11.55 8.81 -5.90
CA VAL A 355 -11.04 9.03 -4.54
C VAL A 355 -9.52 9.06 -4.54
N SER A 356 -8.92 9.94 -3.73
CA SER A 356 -7.48 9.92 -3.48
C SER A 356 -7.17 10.32 -2.03
N SER A 357 -5.88 10.36 -1.65
CA SER A 357 -5.51 10.79 -0.31
C SER A 357 -5.31 12.30 -0.23
N ILE A 358 -5.50 12.88 0.96
CA ILE A 358 -5.23 14.31 1.22
C ILE A 358 -3.78 14.73 0.96
N VAL A 359 -2.86 13.79 0.80
CA VAL A 359 -1.44 14.04 0.52
C VAL A 359 -1.06 13.74 -0.93
N SER A 360 -2.00 13.27 -1.75
CA SER A 360 -1.83 13.10 -3.19
C SER A 360 -2.04 14.43 -3.93
N THR A 361 -1.67 14.46 -5.20
CA THR A 361 -1.74 15.69 -6.01
C THR A 361 -3.13 16.33 -6.05
N ALA A 362 -3.18 17.64 -5.85
CA ALA A 362 -4.41 18.43 -5.99
C ALA A 362 -4.93 18.49 -7.45
N MET A 363 -4.11 18.10 -8.43
CA MET A 363 -4.49 18.04 -9.84
C MET A 363 -5.66 17.08 -10.08
N SER A 364 -5.80 16.01 -9.27
CA SER A 364 -6.89 15.04 -9.36
C SER A 364 -8.26 15.70 -9.24
N ARG A 365 -8.41 16.60 -8.27
CA ARG A 365 -9.65 17.39 -8.09
C ARG A 365 -9.93 18.24 -9.31
N THR A 366 -8.90 18.93 -9.84
CA THR A 366 -9.04 19.78 -11.03
C THR A 366 -9.48 18.97 -12.26
N VAL A 367 -8.89 17.78 -12.46
CA VAL A 367 -9.28 16.86 -13.54
C VAL A 367 -10.74 16.42 -13.38
N CYS A 368 -11.15 16.00 -12.20
CA CYS A 368 -12.51 15.53 -11.94
C CYS A 368 -13.55 16.66 -12.14
N GLU A 369 -13.32 17.84 -11.56
CA GLU A 369 -14.21 19.01 -11.67
C GLU A 369 -14.39 19.43 -13.15
N ALA A 370 -13.31 19.50 -13.91
CA ALA A 370 -13.36 19.84 -15.34
C ALA A 370 -14.13 18.82 -16.18
N ASN A 371 -14.31 17.61 -15.68
CA ASN A 371 -14.96 16.52 -16.38
C ASN A 371 -16.34 16.13 -15.82
N GLY A 372 -16.81 16.80 -14.78
CA GLY A 372 -18.10 16.51 -14.14
C GLY A 372 -18.08 15.20 -13.33
N VAL A 373 -16.91 14.79 -12.86
CA VAL A 373 -16.71 13.61 -12.00
C VAL A 373 -16.64 14.08 -10.55
N HIS A 374 -17.34 13.40 -9.65
CA HIS A 374 -17.24 13.67 -8.23
C HIS A 374 -15.86 13.26 -7.70
N PHE A 375 -15.29 14.07 -6.79
CA PHE A 375 -13.99 13.77 -6.20
C PHE A 375 -13.99 13.97 -4.69
N GLU A 376 -13.54 12.98 -3.96
CA GLU A 376 -13.35 13.08 -2.51
C GLU A 376 -11.93 12.72 -2.09
N ASP A 377 -11.42 13.45 -1.08
CA ASP A 377 -10.18 13.14 -0.39
C ASP A 377 -10.46 12.26 0.84
N THR A 378 -9.51 11.39 1.18
CA THR A 378 -9.52 10.59 2.41
C THR A 378 -8.18 10.72 3.15
N PHE A 379 -8.08 10.15 4.34
CA PHE A 379 -6.76 9.92 4.95
C PHE A 379 -5.91 8.98 4.09
N THR A 380 -4.59 9.03 4.31
CA THR A 380 -3.65 8.10 3.69
C THR A 380 -3.94 6.66 4.13
N GLY A 381 -4.02 5.77 3.17
CA GLY A 381 -4.31 4.34 3.35
C GLY A 381 -5.57 3.90 2.60
N PHE A 382 -5.44 2.89 1.76
CA PHE A 382 -6.54 2.40 0.90
C PHE A 382 -7.78 1.95 1.67
N LYS A 383 -7.65 1.57 2.94
CA LYS A 383 -8.81 1.27 3.81
C LYS A 383 -9.82 2.42 3.90
N PHE A 384 -9.33 3.67 3.95
CA PHE A 384 -10.22 4.85 4.00
C PHE A 384 -10.89 5.11 2.65
N MET A 385 -10.18 4.82 1.55
CA MET A 385 -10.77 4.87 0.21
C MET A 385 -11.82 3.79 0.04
N ALA A 386 -11.53 2.55 0.47
CA ALA A 386 -12.47 1.43 0.46
C ALA A 386 -13.73 1.73 1.29
N GLU A 387 -13.58 2.31 2.49
CA GLU A 387 -14.69 2.77 3.34
C GLU A 387 -15.54 3.82 2.63
N ARG A 388 -14.91 4.78 1.93
CA ARG A 388 -15.63 5.79 1.16
C ARG A 388 -16.40 5.18 0.00
N ILE A 389 -15.79 4.27 -0.74
CA ILE A 389 -16.43 3.54 -1.85
C ILE A 389 -17.61 2.73 -1.32
N ALA A 390 -17.46 1.99 -0.23
CA ALA A 390 -18.54 1.24 0.40
C ALA A 390 -19.70 2.15 0.84
N SER A 391 -19.40 3.36 1.36
CA SER A 391 -20.39 4.37 1.70
C SER A 391 -21.18 4.85 0.46
N TRP A 392 -20.50 5.07 -0.68
CA TRP A 392 -21.16 5.43 -1.93
C TRP A 392 -22.06 4.31 -2.46
N GLU A 393 -21.60 3.07 -2.40
CA GLU A 393 -22.38 1.89 -2.79
C GLU A 393 -23.65 1.75 -1.95
N ALA A 394 -23.52 1.85 -0.61
CA ALA A 394 -24.65 1.78 0.32
C ALA A 394 -25.66 2.90 0.09
N ALA A 395 -25.20 4.12 -0.14
CA ALA A 395 -26.03 5.29 -0.40
C ALA A 395 -26.54 5.37 -1.85
N LYS A 396 -25.99 4.56 -2.77
CA LYS A 396 -26.20 4.64 -4.23
C LYS A 396 -25.96 6.05 -4.77
N SER A 397 -24.99 6.77 -4.18
CA SER A 397 -24.73 8.19 -4.50
C SER A 397 -23.83 8.34 -5.72
N TYR A 398 -22.67 7.69 -5.71
CA TYR A 398 -21.69 7.76 -6.79
C TYR A 398 -21.26 6.36 -7.22
N GLN A 399 -20.94 6.22 -8.51
CA GLN A 399 -20.32 5.03 -9.06
C GLN A 399 -18.81 5.23 -9.10
N TYR A 400 -18.10 4.44 -8.31
CA TYR A 400 -16.65 4.45 -8.25
C TYR A 400 -16.02 4.11 -9.61
N ILE A 401 -15.02 4.88 -10.04
CA ILE A 401 -14.28 4.65 -11.29
C ILE A 401 -12.78 4.49 -11.10
N PHE A 402 -12.18 5.15 -10.11
CA PHE A 402 -10.74 5.13 -9.85
C PHE A 402 -10.37 5.62 -8.46
N ALA A 403 -9.36 5.00 -7.85
CA ALA A 403 -8.72 5.48 -6.64
C ALA A 403 -7.19 5.30 -6.72
N PHE A 404 -6.43 6.21 -6.09
CA PHE A 404 -4.99 6.08 -6.04
C PHE A 404 -4.36 6.82 -4.85
N GLU A 405 -3.13 6.42 -4.50
CA GLU A 405 -2.24 7.11 -3.57
C GLU A 405 -0.95 7.54 -4.27
N GLU A 406 -0.34 8.64 -3.79
CA GLU A 406 0.94 9.14 -4.26
C GLU A 406 2.06 8.10 -4.18
N SER A 407 1.93 7.11 -3.29
CA SER A 407 2.87 6.04 -3.06
C SER A 407 2.71 4.86 -4.04
N TYR A 408 2.37 5.15 -5.30
CA TYR A 408 2.36 4.20 -6.42
C TYR A 408 1.30 3.10 -6.33
N GLY A 409 0.24 3.32 -5.55
CA GLY A 409 -0.90 2.40 -5.42
C GLY A 409 -2.12 2.89 -6.17
N TYR A 410 -2.73 2.03 -6.97
CA TYR A 410 -3.90 2.35 -7.82
C TYR A 410 -4.94 1.24 -7.69
N MET A 411 -6.21 1.60 -7.83
CA MET A 411 -7.32 0.64 -7.81
C MET A 411 -8.36 1.03 -8.84
N VAL A 412 -8.78 0.05 -9.65
CA VAL A 412 -9.85 0.16 -10.65
C VAL A 412 -10.74 -1.07 -10.53
N GLY A 413 -12.04 -0.88 -10.71
CA GLY A 413 -13.01 -1.96 -10.52
C GLY A 413 -13.40 -2.16 -9.05
N ASP A 414 -14.50 -2.85 -8.85
CA ASP A 414 -15.11 -3.08 -7.53
C ASP A 414 -14.89 -4.49 -6.97
N TYR A 415 -14.15 -5.33 -7.70
CA TYR A 415 -13.86 -6.71 -7.33
C TYR A 415 -12.78 -6.83 -6.24
N VAL A 416 -11.99 -5.78 -6.00
CA VAL A 416 -10.99 -5.64 -4.94
C VAL A 416 -11.28 -4.42 -4.06
N ARG A 417 -10.65 -4.36 -2.87
CA ARG A 417 -10.73 -3.21 -1.94
C ARG A 417 -9.35 -2.79 -1.41
N ASP A 418 -8.30 -3.17 -2.11
CA ASP A 418 -6.94 -2.68 -1.89
C ASP A 418 -6.30 -2.39 -3.26
N LYS A 419 -5.12 -1.79 -3.25
CA LYS A 419 -4.32 -1.47 -4.44
C LYS A 419 -4.10 -2.71 -5.30
N ASP A 420 -4.20 -2.55 -6.60
CA ASP A 420 -4.06 -3.62 -7.57
C ASP A 420 -3.05 -3.26 -8.66
N ALA A 421 -1.82 -3.77 -8.51
CA ALA A 421 -0.77 -3.56 -9.50
C ALA A 421 -1.00 -4.39 -10.79
N VAL A 422 -1.77 -5.46 -10.76
CA VAL A 422 -2.06 -6.28 -11.95
C VAL A 422 -2.94 -5.49 -12.92
N THR A 423 -4.06 -4.95 -12.43
CA THR A 423 -4.94 -4.08 -13.23
C THR A 423 -4.25 -2.78 -13.60
N ALA A 424 -3.49 -2.18 -12.68
CA ALA A 424 -2.76 -0.96 -12.98
C ALA A 424 -1.74 -1.16 -14.10
N ALA A 425 -0.97 -2.26 -14.09
CA ALA A 425 -0.03 -2.60 -15.16
C ALA A 425 -0.72 -2.79 -16.52
N MET A 426 -1.86 -3.48 -16.52
CA MET A 426 -2.70 -3.67 -17.71
C MET A 426 -3.17 -2.32 -18.28
N LEU A 427 -3.72 -1.44 -17.43
CA LEU A 427 -4.23 -0.13 -17.87
C LEU A 427 -3.10 0.85 -18.26
N VAL A 428 -1.93 0.80 -17.63
CA VAL A 428 -0.76 1.59 -18.05
C VAL A 428 -0.29 1.16 -19.43
N ALA A 429 -0.25 -0.15 -19.71
CA ALA A 429 0.09 -0.66 -21.04
C ALA A 429 -0.94 -0.25 -22.10
N GLU A 430 -2.24 -0.33 -21.77
CA GLU A 430 -3.33 0.11 -22.64
C GLU A 430 -3.25 1.62 -22.93
N MET A 431 -3.06 2.43 -21.90
CA MET A 431 -2.90 3.88 -22.02
C MET A 431 -1.67 4.24 -22.87
N ALA A 432 -0.54 3.54 -22.70
CA ALA A 432 0.65 3.74 -23.53
C ALA A 432 0.37 3.39 -25.01
N ALA A 433 -0.36 2.31 -25.26
CA ALA A 433 -0.80 1.95 -26.61
C ALA A 433 -1.71 3.03 -27.22
N HIS A 434 -2.66 3.55 -26.45
CA HIS A 434 -3.56 4.62 -26.87
C HIS A 434 -2.79 5.86 -27.33
N TYR A 435 -1.88 6.39 -26.50
CA TYR A 435 -1.10 7.58 -26.83
C TYR A 435 -0.08 7.33 -27.94
N SER A 436 0.46 6.11 -28.07
CA SER A 436 1.36 5.77 -29.17
C SER A 436 0.70 5.89 -30.55
N MET A 437 -0.62 5.68 -30.65
CA MET A 437 -1.39 5.89 -31.90
C MET A 437 -1.42 7.36 -32.32
N GLU A 438 -1.19 8.28 -31.39
CA GLU A 438 -1.06 9.73 -31.64
C GLU A 438 0.41 10.17 -31.81
N GLY A 439 1.35 9.22 -31.77
CA GLY A 439 2.79 9.48 -31.81
C GLY A 439 3.32 10.10 -30.51
N LYS A 440 2.63 9.90 -29.39
CA LYS A 440 2.94 10.46 -28.08
C LYS A 440 3.44 9.40 -27.10
N THR A 441 4.32 9.81 -26.22
CA THR A 441 4.70 9.06 -25.01
C THR A 441 3.80 9.45 -23.82
N LEU A 442 3.89 8.71 -22.71
CA LEU A 442 3.20 9.12 -21.48
C LEU A 442 3.76 10.43 -20.89
N LEU A 443 5.01 10.80 -21.21
CA LEU A 443 5.57 12.10 -20.84
C LEU A 443 4.92 13.25 -21.63
N ASP A 444 4.67 13.03 -22.91
CA ASP A 444 3.96 14.00 -23.75
C ASP A 444 2.52 14.17 -23.27
N ALA A 445 1.84 13.06 -22.97
CA ALA A 445 0.49 13.08 -22.40
C ALA A 445 0.47 13.84 -21.06
N MET A 446 1.47 13.63 -20.18
CA MET A 446 1.54 14.36 -18.91
C MET A 446 1.73 15.87 -19.11
N ASN A 447 2.55 16.27 -20.08
CA ASN A 447 2.72 17.69 -20.42
C ASN A 447 1.41 18.31 -20.93
N GLU A 448 0.66 17.59 -21.78
CA GLU A 448 -0.67 18.05 -22.22
C GLU A 448 -1.66 18.21 -21.05
N LEU A 449 -1.61 17.33 -20.05
CA LEU A 449 -2.42 17.50 -18.85
C LEU A 449 -2.01 18.75 -18.05
N TYR A 450 -0.71 19.03 -17.93
CA TYR A 450 -0.24 20.27 -17.30
C TYR A 450 -0.69 21.52 -18.06
N GLU A 451 -0.63 21.53 -19.38
CA GLU A 451 -1.13 22.63 -20.19
C GLU A 451 -2.64 22.82 -20.03
N LYS A 452 -3.40 21.72 -19.96
CA LYS A 452 -4.86 21.73 -19.87
C LYS A 452 -5.38 22.10 -18.48
N TYR A 453 -4.77 21.58 -17.41
CA TYR A 453 -5.29 21.65 -16.05
C TYR A 453 -4.46 22.53 -15.10
N GLY A 454 -3.28 22.96 -15.55
CA GLY A 454 -2.32 23.75 -14.75
C GLY A 454 -1.13 22.92 -14.28
N TRP A 455 -0.10 23.61 -13.80
CA TRP A 455 1.16 23.02 -13.36
C TRP A 455 1.11 22.66 -11.89
N PHE A 456 1.39 21.40 -11.59
CA PHE A 456 1.47 20.84 -10.25
C PHE A 456 2.79 20.09 -10.08
N SER A 457 3.32 20.09 -8.87
CA SER A 457 4.50 19.31 -8.52
C SER A 457 4.45 18.95 -7.05
N GLU A 458 4.79 17.73 -6.74
CA GLU A 458 4.73 17.20 -5.38
C GLU A 458 6.11 16.72 -4.93
N LYS A 459 6.37 16.86 -3.64
CA LYS A 459 7.57 16.31 -2.99
C LYS A 459 7.29 15.94 -1.55
N THR A 460 7.74 14.76 -1.15
CA THR A 460 7.75 14.36 0.25
C THR A 460 9.15 14.56 0.85
N VAL A 461 9.21 15.27 1.96
CA VAL A 461 10.45 15.45 2.75
C VAL A 461 10.30 14.68 4.07
N ASN A 462 11.29 13.84 4.38
CA ASN A 462 11.31 13.09 5.65
C ASN A 462 12.25 13.79 6.64
N LEU A 463 11.71 14.19 7.79
CA LEU A 463 12.47 14.68 8.93
C LEU A 463 12.68 13.52 9.90
N VAL A 464 13.85 12.89 9.86
CA VAL A 464 14.19 11.73 10.69
C VAL A 464 14.78 12.21 12.01
N MET A 465 14.30 11.66 13.12
CA MET A 465 14.70 12.00 14.49
C MET A 465 15.22 10.74 15.19
N PRO A 466 16.48 10.33 14.96
CA PRO A 466 17.00 9.08 15.49
C PRO A 466 17.11 9.09 17.02
N GLY A 467 17.00 7.90 17.61
CA GLY A 467 17.18 7.67 19.04
C GLY A 467 15.87 7.66 19.85
N LEU A 468 16.00 7.25 21.12
CA LEU A 468 14.86 7.09 22.05
C LEU A 468 14.06 8.39 22.27
N ASP A 469 14.72 9.56 22.14
CA ASP A 469 14.07 10.87 22.23
C ASP A 469 13.32 11.30 20.96
N GLY A 470 13.48 10.57 19.87
CA GLY A 470 12.90 10.92 18.57
C GLY A 470 11.38 11.05 18.61
N MET A 471 10.69 10.12 19.25
CA MET A 471 9.23 10.16 19.41
C MET A 471 8.77 11.37 20.25
N ARG A 472 9.49 11.72 21.30
CA ARG A 472 9.19 12.91 22.13
C ARG A 472 9.39 14.20 21.34
N LYS A 473 10.48 14.30 20.57
CA LYS A 473 10.75 15.45 19.70
C LYS A 473 9.66 15.60 18.62
N MET A 474 9.29 14.50 17.97
CA MET A 474 8.24 14.48 16.98
C MET A 474 6.90 14.99 17.55
N LYS A 475 6.53 14.51 18.74
CA LYS A 475 5.32 14.98 19.44
C LYS A 475 5.40 16.47 19.74
N ALA A 476 6.53 16.93 20.30
CA ALA A 476 6.72 18.35 20.64
C ALA A 476 6.61 19.27 19.41
N ILE A 477 7.17 18.87 18.26
CA ILE A 477 7.06 19.60 17.00
C ILE A 477 5.60 19.70 16.56
N MET A 478 4.85 18.61 16.60
CA MET A 478 3.44 18.62 16.21
C MET A 478 2.59 19.48 17.15
N ASP A 479 2.87 19.42 18.45
CA ASP A 479 2.16 20.22 19.48
C ASP A 479 2.48 21.73 19.30
N ASP A 480 3.72 22.08 18.96
CA ASP A 480 4.12 23.47 18.69
C ASP A 480 3.47 24.00 17.41
N LEU A 481 3.57 23.28 16.29
CA LEU A 481 2.91 23.68 15.03
C LEU A 481 1.40 23.85 15.17
N ARG A 482 0.78 23.13 16.08
CA ARG A 482 -0.66 23.22 16.38
C ARG A 482 -0.99 24.42 17.26
N SER A 483 -0.16 24.68 18.28
CA SER A 483 -0.35 25.77 19.24
C SER A 483 0.07 27.13 18.69
N ASN A 484 1.12 27.14 17.88
CA ASN A 484 1.75 28.31 17.29
C ASN A 484 1.91 28.15 15.77
N PRO A 485 0.79 28.01 15.00
CA PRO A 485 0.87 27.79 13.57
C PRO A 485 1.55 28.96 12.85
N PRO A 486 2.47 28.68 11.90
CA PRO A 486 3.14 29.75 11.16
C PRO A 486 2.12 30.55 10.33
N GLU A 487 2.24 31.87 10.35
CA GLU A 487 1.43 32.76 9.50
C GLU A 487 1.90 32.75 8.05
N GLU A 488 3.18 32.39 7.84
CA GLU A 488 3.82 32.29 6.53
C GLU A 488 4.72 31.05 6.47
N ILE A 489 4.73 30.38 5.34
CA ILE A 489 5.62 29.28 5.01
C ILE A 489 6.50 29.69 3.84
N ALA A 490 7.81 29.83 4.09
CA ALA A 490 8.79 30.33 3.12
C ALA A 490 8.34 31.63 2.41
N GLY A 491 7.71 32.56 3.13
CA GLY A 491 7.24 33.84 2.61
C GLY A 491 5.91 33.80 1.85
N GLU A 492 5.23 32.66 1.82
CA GLU A 492 3.84 32.59 1.36
C GLU A 492 2.88 32.57 2.55
N THR A 493 1.84 33.40 2.48
CA THR A 493 0.84 33.51 3.54
C THR A 493 0.06 32.21 3.69
N VAL A 494 -0.06 31.71 4.93
CA VAL A 494 -1.00 30.66 5.29
C VAL A 494 -2.41 31.25 5.36
N ILE A 495 -3.29 30.84 4.45
CA ILE A 495 -4.67 31.34 4.38
C ILE A 495 -5.65 30.47 5.15
N ARG A 496 -5.32 29.17 5.31
CA ARG A 496 -6.15 28.20 6.02
C ARG A 496 -5.29 27.10 6.66
N LEU A 497 -5.63 26.71 7.89
CA LEU A 497 -5.12 25.54 8.57
C LEU A 497 -6.25 24.57 8.83
N ARG A 498 -6.12 23.32 8.39
CA ARG A 498 -6.97 22.20 8.79
C ARG A 498 -6.18 21.31 9.76
N ASP A 499 -6.70 21.16 10.96
CA ASP A 499 -6.20 20.19 11.93
C ASP A 499 -7.09 18.95 11.89
N TYR A 500 -6.57 17.88 11.30
CA TYR A 500 -7.32 16.63 11.18
C TYR A 500 -7.34 15.81 12.47
N LEU A 501 -6.68 16.26 13.55
CA LEU A 501 -6.76 15.58 14.84
C LEU A 501 -8.13 15.88 15.50
N ASP A 502 -8.51 17.14 15.58
CA ASP A 502 -9.78 17.60 16.19
C ASP A 502 -10.84 18.00 15.17
N GLY A 503 -10.49 18.00 13.89
CA GLY A 503 -11.35 18.40 12.78
C GLY A 503 -11.52 19.90 12.61
N SER A 504 -10.73 20.75 13.27
CA SER A 504 -10.89 22.20 13.16
C SER A 504 -10.35 22.76 11.84
N ILE A 505 -11.05 23.77 11.32
CA ILE A 505 -10.62 24.59 10.18
C ILE A 505 -10.48 26.02 10.65
N ASN A 506 -9.26 26.56 10.60
CA ASN A 506 -8.97 27.96 10.93
C ASN A 506 -8.64 28.72 9.64
N VAL A 507 -9.29 29.85 9.42
CA VAL A 507 -9.07 30.73 8.26
C VAL A 507 -8.48 32.05 8.74
N LYS A 508 -7.43 32.53 8.03
CA LYS A 508 -6.77 33.79 8.37
C LYS A 508 -7.78 34.94 8.43
N GLY A 509 -7.79 35.65 9.54
CA GLY A 509 -8.71 36.79 9.79
C GLY A 509 -10.11 36.42 10.22
N LEU A 510 -10.53 35.14 10.14
CA LEU A 510 -11.87 34.69 10.55
C LEU A 510 -11.83 33.74 11.76
N GLY A 511 -10.66 33.18 12.07
CA GLY A 511 -10.54 32.17 13.13
C GLY A 511 -11.14 30.82 12.74
N LYS A 512 -11.66 30.10 13.73
CA LYS A 512 -12.30 28.77 13.53
C LYS A 512 -13.66 28.95 12.84
N VAL A 513 -13.80 28.42 11.64
CA VAL A 513 -14.98 28.65 10.78
C VAL A 513 -15.81 27.40 10.52
N ASP A 514 -15.21 26.21 10.52
CA ASP A 514 -15.88 24.97 10.11
C ASP A 514 -15.18 23.75 10.69
N ARG A 515 -15.64 22.55 10.28
CA ARG A 515 -15.00 21.27 10.57
C ARG A 515 -14.62 20.54 9.28
N THR A 516 -13.52 19.78 9.35
CA THR A 516 -13.14 18.83 8.30
C THR A 516 -14.20 17.72 8.19
N PRO A 517 -14.43 17.17 6.99
CA PRO A 517 -15.42 16.11 6.79
C PRO A 517 -15.09 14.80 7.55
N PHE A 518 -13.83 14.63 7.93
CA PHE A 518 -13.32 13.52 8.74
C PHE A 518 -12.17 14.02 9.62
N PHE A 519 -11.94 13.37 10.76
CA PHE A 519 -10.93 13.74 11.77
C PHE A 519 -10.47 12.52 12.56
N GLY A 520 -9.54 12.69 13.50
CA GLY A 520 -8.96 11.62 14.32
C GLY A 520 -7.58 11.15 13.84
N SER A 521 -6.98 11.85 12.87
CA SER A 521 -5.60 11.59 12.43
C SER A 521 -4.69 12.79 12.70
N ASN A 522 -3.49 12.54 13.22
CA ASN A 522 -2.54 13.60 13.56
C ASN A 522 -1.89 14.20 12.29
N VAL A 523 -2.65 15.03 11.57
CA VAL A 523 -2.22 15.71 10.34
C VAL A 523 -2.56 17.19 10.44
N LEU A 524 -1.58 18.05 10.13
CA LEU A 524 -1.76 19.48 9.96
C LEU A 524 -1.63 19.82 8.46
N TYR A 525 -2.65 20.47 7.91
CA TYR A 525 -2.74 20.83 6.50
C TYR A 525 -2.81 22.33 6.34
N PHE A 526 -1.73 22.96 5.89
CA PHE A 526 -1.61 24.38 5.65
C PHE A 526 -1.88 24.68 4.17
N GLU A 527 -2.90 25.49 3.88
CA GLU A 527 -3.20 26.01 2.55
C GLU A 527 -2.55 27.40 2.40
N LEU A 528 -1.82 27.60 1.30
CA LEU A 528 -1.05 28.80 1.03
C LEU A 528 -1.78 29.71 0.01
N ALA A 529 -1.47 31.01 0.06
CA ALA A 529 -2.12 32.01 -0.80
C ALA A 529 -1.84 31.80 -2.29
N ASP A 530 -0.73 31.11 -2.63
CA ASP A 530 -0.38 30.80 -4.02
C ASP A 530 -1.06 29.53 -4.57
N GLY A 531 -1.96 28.91 -3.78
CA GLY A 531 -2.70 27.69 -4.11
C GLY A 531 -1.91 26.40 -3.83
N SER A 532 -0.70 26.49 -3.27
CA SER A 532 0.06 25.33 -2.80
C SER A 532 -0.40 24.89 -1.41
N SER A 533 -0.01 23.66 -1.01
CA SER A 533 -0.28 23.13 0.33
C SER A 533 0.97 22.53 0.94
N PHE A 534 1.07 22.68 2.25
CA PHE A 534 2.16 22.19 3.08
C PHE A 534 1.55 21.30 4.19
N ILE A 535 1.83 20.00 4.17
CA ILE A 535 1.14 19.04 5.03
C ILE A 535 2.15 18.33 5.92
N VAL A 536 1.91 18.34 7.22
CA VAL A 536 2.80 17.74 8.22
C VAL A 536 2.11 16.56 8.89
N ARG A 537 2.73 15.39 8.83
CA ARG A 537 2.21 14.14 9.38
C ARG A 537 3.34 13.34 10.07
N PRO A 538 3.22 13.05 11.37
CA PRO A 538 4.16 12.14 12.04
C PRO A 538 3.93 10.70 11.59
N SER A 539 5.00 9.90 11.55
CA SER A 539 4.88 8.45 11.37
C SER A 539 4.33 7.82 12.66
N GLY A 540 3.46 6.82 12.52
CA GLY A 540 2.96 6.04 13.66
C GLY A 540 3.96 5.02 14.19
N THR A 541 4.93 4.59 13.36
CA THR A 541 5.80 3.45 13.65
C THR A 541 7.29 3.80 13.73
N GLU A 542 7.68 4.98 13.25
CA GLU A 542 9.08 5.39 13.16
C GLU A 542 9.24 6.84 13.65
N PRO A 543 10.35 7.20 14.28
CA PRO A 543 10.61 8.56 14.74
C PRO A 543 10.95 9.49 13.57
N LYS A 544 9.97 9.74 12.72
CA LYS A 544 10.06 10.65 11.58
C LYS A 544 8.76 11.41 11.34
N ILE A 545 8.89 12.65 10.89
CA ILE A 545 7.78 13.45 10.34
C ILE A 545 7.90 13.47 8.82
N LYS A 546 6.81 13.15 8.14
CA LYS A 546 6.67 13.37 6.69
C LYS A 546 6.06 14.74 6.46
N VAL A 547 6.71 15.54 5.61
CA VAL A 547 6.18 16.80 5.12
C VAL A 547 5.90 16.65 3.64
N TYR A 548 4.63 16.79 3.26
CA TYR A 548 4.21 16.72 1.87
C TYR A 548 4.05 18.15 1.33
N LEU A 549 4.73 18.43 0.25
CA LEU A 549 4.68 19.67 -0.49
C LEU A 549 3.81 19.42 -1.73
N LEU A 550 2.62 19.99 -1.77
CA LEU A 550 1.72 19.96 -2.92
C LEU A 550 1.75 21.34 -3.56
N VAL A 551 2.56 21.50 -4.60
CA VAL A 551 2.85 22.80 -5.18
C VAL A 551 2.01 23.04 -6.42
N ARG A 552 1.46 24.26 -6.55
CA ARG A 552 0.83 24.79 -7.76
C ARG A 552 1.67 25.94 -8.32
N GLY A 553 1.95 25.89 -9.62
CA GLY A 553 2.76 26.89 -10.29
C GLY A 553 2.17 27.37 -11.61
N LYS A 554 2.90 28.29 -12.25
CA LYS A 554 2.58 28.84 -13.58
C LYS A 554 3.31 28.11 -14.71
N SER A 555 4.37 27.40 -14.37
CA SER A 555 5.19 26.57 -15.27
C SER A 555 5.92 25.48 -14.48
N SER A 556 6.60 24.57 -15.16
CA SER A 556 7.48 23.56 -14.57
C SER A 556 8.59 24.19 -13.72
N GLU A 557 9.22 25.27 -14.23
CA GLU A 557 10.31 25.99 -13.56
C GLU A 557 9.80 26.68 -12.28
N ASP A 558 8.60 27.28 -12.34
CA ASP A 558 7.96 27.91 -11.17
C ASP A 558 7.65 26.86 -10.09
N CYS A 559 7.11 25.72 -10.49
CA CYS A 559 6.90 24.60 -9.57
C CYS A 559 8.20 24.12 -8.94
N ALA A 560 9.27 23.93 -9.73
CA ALA A 560 10.57 23.49 -9.23
C ALA A 560 11.17 24.49 -8.24
N ALA A 561 11.09 25.79 -8.53
CA ALA A 561 11.55 26.85 -7.63
C ALA A 561 10.78 26.86 -6.29
N LYS A 562 9.45 26.70 -6.33
CA LYS A 562 8.61 26.61 -5.13
C LYS A 562 8.90 25.34 -4.32
N VAL A 563 9.05 24.19 -4.97
CA VAL A 563 9.43 22.93 -4.30
C VAL A 563 10.76 23.08 -3.58
N ALA A 564 11.76 23.71 -4.21
CA ALA A 564 13.05 23.97 -3.57
C ALA A 564 12.90 24.86 -2.33
N LYS A 565 12.20 25.98 -2.46
CA LYS A 565 11.92 26.96 -1.40
C LYS A 565 11.19 26.34 -0.20
N TYR A 566 10.14 25.55 -0.44
CA TYR A 566 9.40 24.87 0.61
C TYR A 566 10.20 23.71 1.23
N SER A 567 11.01 23.00 0.43
CA SER A 567 11.91 21.96 0.95
C SER A 567 12.96 22.54 1.91
N GLU A 568 13.50 23.72 1.62
CA GLU A 568 14.42 24.42 2.52
C GLU A 568 13.72 24.82 3.82
N PHE A 569 12.51 25.36 3.73
CA PHE A 569 11.71 25.70 4.93
C PHE A 569 11.45 24.49 5.83
N THR A 570 11.28 23.28 5.29
CA THR A 570 11.07 22.08 6.14
C THR A 570 12.22 21.85 7.09
N GLN A 571 13.46 22.27 6.74
CA GLN A 571 14.64 22.11 7.59
C GLN A 571 14.65 23.08 8.80
N THR A 572 13.73 24.03 8.85
CA THR A 572 13.56 24.95 9.99
C THR A 572 12.58 24.42 11.04
N ILE A 573 11.77 23.42 10.67
CA ILE A 573 10.76 22.81 11.57
C ILE A 573 11.47 22.12 12.74
N GLY A 574 11.14 22.53 13.96
CA GLY A 574 11.69 21.96 15.21
C GLY A 574 13.08 22.45 15.58
N LYS A 575 13.56 23.56 14.99
CA LYS A 575 14.79 24.23 15.39
C LYS A 575 14.54 25.36 16.38
#